data_28ff2c53dc7fb6403611b3b34bebbffc
#
_entry.id   28ff2c53dc7fb6403611b3b34bebbffc
#
_cell.length_a   1.000
_cell.length_b   1.000
_cell.length_c   1.000
_cell.angle_alpha   90.00
_cell.angle_beta   90.00
_cell.angle_gamma   90.00
#
_symmetry.space_group_name_H-M   'P 1'
#
loop_
_entity.id
_entity.type
_entity.pdbx_description
1 polymer ?
#
loop_
_entity_poly.entity_id
_entity_poly.type
_entity_poly.pdbx_seq_one_letter_code
_entity_poly.pdbx_strand_id
1 'polypeptide(L)'
;MLKPTPKMKKWCFTGALVLALLTVGTTPGIALDESNRTLGRAIRGYDTVAYHTENLAVKGNSEFYYEWNDAEWHFASDENRDLFEADPERYAPQFGGRCTGGLADGQVINANPKIFKIIDGKLYLAASKSSNLFKHTEKTIKKADENWAKINKEN
;
A
#
# COMPACT_ATOMS: atom_id res chain seq x y z
N MET A 1 -11.82 -36.41 -56.88
CA MET A 1 -10.80 -36.90 -55.94
C MET A 1 -11.02 -36.24 -54.58
N LEU A 2 -11.70 -36.93 -53.69
CA LEU A 2 -12.01 -36.45 -52.33
C LEU A 2 -10.96 -37.04 -51.38
N LYS A 3 -10.26 -36.19 -50.65
CA LYS A 3 -9.29 -36.60 -49.64
C LYS A 3 -10.02 -37.05 -48.37
N PRO A 4 -9.59 -38.13 -47.71
CA PRO A 4 -10.22 -38.61 -46.47
C PRO A 4 -9.83 -37.79 -45.25
N THR A 5 -10.80 -37.53 -44.40
CA THR A 5 -10.66 -36.88 -43.11
C THR A 5 -10.02 -37.85 -42.08
N PRO A 6 -9.11 -37.40 -41.20
CA PRO A 6 -8.55 -38.25 -40.16
C PRO A 6 -9.53 -38.47 -39.01
N LYS A 7 -9.72 -39.73 -38.65
CA LYS A 7 -10.50 -40.18 -37.48
C LYS A 7 -9.88 -39.71 -36.16
N MET A 8 -10.63 -38.97 -35.39
CA MET A 8 -10.27 -38.61 -34.01
C MET A 8 -10.35 -39.85 -33.12
N LYS A 9 -9.23 -40.24 -32.55
CA LYS A 9 -9.14 -41.24 -31.45
C LYS A 9 -9.69 -40.60 -30.17
N LYS A 10 -10.77 -41.19 -29.66
CA LYS A 10 -11.26 -40.89 -28.30
C LYS A 10 -10.25 -41.42 -27.27
N TRP A 11 -9.54 -40.55 -26.59
CA TRP A 11 -8.77 -40.90 -25.39
C TRP A 11 -9.69 -40.72 -24.17
N CYS A 12 -10.03 -41.85 -23.57
CA CYS A 12 -10.60 -41.89 -22.25
C CYS A 12 -9.46 -41.60 -21.25
N PHE A 13 -9.46 -40.41 -20.70
CA PHE A 13 -8.66 -40.13 -19.49
C PHE A 13 -9.56 -40.40 -18.27
N THR A 14 -9.39 -41.57 -17.66
CA THR A 14 -9.83 -41.82 -16.30
C THR A 14 -8.99 -40.98 -15.37
N GLY A 15 -9.68 -40.01 -14.75
CA GLY A 15 -9.06 -38.97 -13.98
C GLY A 15 -8.57 -39.42 -12.63
N ALA A 16 -7.52 -38.84 -12.21
CA ALA A 16 -7.25 -38.63 -10.80
C ALA A 16 -7.46 -37.15 -10.53
N LEU A 17 -8.48 -36.83 -9.73
CA LEU A 17 -8.75 -35.48 -9.24
C LEU A 17 -7.67 -35.16 -8.20
N VAL A 18 -6.57 -34.61 -8.65
CA VAL A 18 -5.58 -34.01 -7.73
C VAL A 18 -6.12 -32.65 -7.32
N LEU A 19 -6.72 -32.65 -6.13
CA LEU A 19 -7.14 -31.44 -5.44
C LEU A 19 -5.84 -30.71 -5.00
N ALA A 20 -5.27 -29.89 -5.89
CA ALA A 20 -4.22 -28.98 -5.52
C ALA A 20 -4.83 -27.92 -4.58
N LEU A 21 -4.62 -28.08 -3.28
CA LEU A 21 -4.81 -27.02 -2.30
C LEU A 21 -3.84 -25.89 -2.66
N LEU A 22 -4.36 -24.93 -3.44
CA LEU A 22 -3.72 -23.63 -3.57
C LEU A 22 -3.82 -22.96 -2.18
N THR A 23 -2.76 -23.09 -1.40
CA THR A 23 -2.55 -22.21 -0.27
C THR A 23 -2.33 -20.82 -0.85
N VAL A 24 -3.40 -20.03 -0.92
CA VAL A 24 -3.30 -18.60 -1.14
C VAL A 24 -2.53 -18.09 0.07
N GLY A 25 -1.22 -17.88 -0.11
CA GLY A 25 -0.40 -17.16 0.84
C GLY A 25 -1.00 -15.77 0.95
N THR A 26 -1.77 -15.53 2.00
CA THR A 26 -2.15 -14.18 2.39
C THR A 26 -0.86 -13.48 2.82
N THR A 27 -0.25 -12.74 1.91
CA THR A 27 0.71 -11.71 2.32
C THR A 27 -0.04 -10.79 3.27
N PRO A 28 0.50 -10.47 4.46
CA PRO A 28 -0.11 -9.46 5.29
C PRO A 28 -0.01 -8.14 4.54
N GLY A 29 -1.02 -7.85 3.72
CA GLY A 29 -1.18 -6.54 3.11
C GLY A 29 -1.23 -5.52 4.25
N ILE A 30 -0.44 -4.45 4.14
CA ILE A 30 -0.54 -3.31 5.06
C ILE A 30 -1.92 -2.73 4.83
N ALA A 31 -2.89 -3.14 5.68
CA ALA A 31 -4.24 -2.64 5.57
C ALA A 31 -4.21 -1.12 5.73
N LEU A 32 -4.48 -0.40 4.64
CA LEU A 32 -4.73 1.03 4.72
C LEU A 32 -6.01 1.19 5.52
N ASP A 33 -5.89 1.83 6.66
CA ASP A 33 -7.03 2.11 7.48
C ASP A 33 -8.00 3.06 6.77
N GLU A 34 -9.28 2.68 6.76
CA GLU A 34 -10.38 3.43 6.14
C GLU A 34 -10.45 4.89 6.57
N SER A 35 -9.98 5.23 7.78
CA SER A 35 -10.06 6.60 8.30
C SER A 35 -9.09 7.58 7.65
N ASN A 36 -8.02 7.14 7.00
CA ASN A 36 -7.16 8.02 6.21
C ASN A 36 -7.56 8.07 4.73
N ARG A 37 -8.64 7.37 4.36
CA ARG A 37 -9.27 7.43 3.04
C ARG A 37 -10.30 8.56 3.01
N THR A 38 -10.10 9.50 2.13
CA THR A 38 -11.15 10.47 1.78
C THR A 38 -11.79 10.01 0.48
N LEU A 39 -13.04 9.54 0.51
CA LEU A 39 -13.77 9.06 -0.67
C LEU A 39 -13.07 7.87 -1.38
N GLY A 40 -12.52 6.91 -0.62
CA GLY A 40 -11.80 5.74 -1.19
C GLY A 40 -10.35 6.03 -1.62
N ARG A 41 -9.90 7.28 -1.55
CA ARG A 41 -8.56 7.69 -1.99
C ARG A 41 -7.53 7.59 -0.87
N ALA A 42 -6.41 6.93 -1.14
CA ALA A 42 -5.29 6.84 -0.22
C ALA A 42 -4.68 8.22 0.04
N ILE A 43 -4.25 8.47 1.28
CA ILE A 43 -3.60 9.71 1.73
C ILE A 43 -4.20 10.99 1.14
N ARG A 44 -5.53 11.03 1.06
CA ARG A 44 -6.31 12.15 0.51
C ARG A 44 -5.94 12.52 -0.93
N GLY A 45 -5.43 11.56 -1.73
CA GLY A 45 -5.04 11.74 -3.13
C GLY A 45 -3.75 12.54 -3.31
N TYR A 46 -2.82 12.51 -2.37
CA TYR A 46 -1.46 12.99 -2.57
C TYR A 46 -0.63 11.91 -3.27
N ASP A 47 0.31 12.34 -4.13
CA ASP A 47 1.22 11.48 -4.85
C ASP A 47 2.29 10.93 -3.91
N THR A 48 2.23 9.62 -3.66
CA THR A 48 3.14 8.99 -2.72
C THR A 48 4.57 8.87 -3.27
N VAL A 49 4.76 8.84 -4.59
CA VAL A 49 6.07 8.78 -5.24
C VAL A 49 6.79 10.13 -5.11
N ALA A 50 6.08 11.25 -5.25
CA ALA A 50 6.65 12.58 -5.19
C ALA A 50 7.36 12.89 -3.85
N TYR A 51 6.91 12.28 -2.73
CA TYR A 51 7.64 12.42 -1.46
C TYR A 51 9.06 11.87 -1.54
N HIS A 52 9.26 10.77 -2.29
CA HIS A 52 10.56 10.11 -2.41
C HIS A 52 11.45 10.75 -3.48
N THR A 53 10.86 11.17 -4.59
CA THR A 53 11.59 11.68 -5.75
C THR A 53 11.86 13.18 -5.67
N GLU A 54 10.92 13.95 -5.11
CA GLU A 54 10.97 15.41 -5.08
C GLU A 54 11.08 15.97 -3.67
N ASN A 55 10.90 15.13 -2.65
CA ASN A 55 10.79 15.54 -1.25
C ASN A 55 9.68 16.59 -1.02
N LEU A 56 8.58 16.44 -1.74
CA LEU A 56 7.43 17.35 -1.73
C LEU A 56 6.11 16.59 -1.55
N ALA A 57 5.16 17.22 -0.86
CA ALA A 57 3.79 16.77 -0.79
C ALA A 57 3.00 17.30 -2.00
N VAL A 58 3.01 16.58 -3.09
CA VAL A 58 2.36 16.95 -4.36
C VAL A 58 0.95 16.36 -4.41
N LYS A 59 -0.01 17.11 -4.88
CA LYS A 59 -1.37 16.62 -5.10
C LYS A 59 -1.41 15.81 -6.39
N GLY A 60 -1.91 14.58 -6.32
CA GLY A 60 -2.15 13.76 -7.49
C GLY A 60 -3.40 14.21 -8.27
N ASN A 61 -3.47 13.79 -9.53
CA ASN A 61 -4.60 13.95 -10.44
C ASN A 61 -5.32 12.59 -10.58
N SER A 62 -6.65 12.60 -10.62
CA SER A 62 -7.47 11.40 -10.83
C SER A 62 -7.33 10.77 -12.22
N GLU A 63 -6.70 11.43 -13.17
CA GLU A 63 -6.35 10.85 -14.48
C GLU A 63 -5.21 9.83 -14.38
N PHE A 64 -4.31 10.02 -13.41
CA PHE A 64 -3.17 9.16 -13.13
C PHE A 64 -3.41 8.41 -11.81
N TYR A 65 -4.12 7.29 -11.86
CA TYR A 65 -4.44 6.51 -10.67
C TYR A 65 -4.02 5.05 -10.80
N TYR A 66 -3.87 4.41 -9.66
CA TYR A 66 -3.66 2.97 -9.54
C TYR A 66 -4.42 2.45 -8.32
N GLU A 67 -5.09 1.30 -8.48
CA GLU A 67 -5.78 0.63 -7.38
C GLU A 67 -4.83 -0.37 -6.71
N TRP A 68 -4.56 -0.16 -5.44
CA TRP A 68 -3.73 -1.07 -4.67
C TRP A 68 -4.20 -1.12 -3.21
N ASN A 69 -4.28 -2.35 -2.68
CA ASN A 69 -4.64 -2.63 -1.29
C ASN A 69 -5.97 -1.94 -0.88
N ASP A 70 -7.01 -2.18 -1.68
CA ASP A 70 -8.38 -1.64 -1.53
C ASP A 70 -8.48 -0.11 -1.48
N ALA A 71 -7.51 0.60 -2.04
CA ALA A 71 -7.52 2.05 -2.12
C ALA A 71 -7.10 2.55 -3.50
N GLU A 72 -7.65 3.70 -3.88
CA GLU A 72 -7.28 4.43 -5.09
C GLU A 72 -6.13 5.40 -4.76
N TRP A 73 -5.01 5.24 -5.44
CA TRP A 73 -3.82 6.08 -5.31
C TRP A 73 -3.75 7.03 -6.49
N HIS A 74 -3.53 8.32 -6.23
CA HIS A 74 -3.42 9.34 -7.26
C HIS A 74 -2.00 9.84 -7.40
N PHE A 75 -1.57 10.08 -8.63
CA PHE A 75 -0.22 10.52 -8.97
C PHE A 75 -0.22 11.82 -9.74
N ALA A 76 0.89 12.53 -9.74
CA ALA A 76 1.04 13.78 -10.48
C ALA A 76 1.30 13.54 -11.97
N SER A 77 1.78 12.34 -12.33
CA SER A 77 2.09 11.95 -13.71
C SER A 77 1.96 10.44 -13.92
N ASP A 78 1.98 10.03 -15.20
CA ASP A 78 2.04 8.62 -15.61
C ASP A 78 3.31 7.94 -15.08
N GLU A 79 4.44 8.63 -15.11
CA GLU A 79 5.72 8.11 -14.66
C GLU A 79 5.69 7.75 -13.17
N ASN A 80 5.08 8.60 -12.34
CA ASN A 80 4.94 8.34 -10.91
C ASN A 80 3.97 7.17 -10.65
N ARG A 81 2.88 7.07 -11.41
CA ARG A 81 1.98 5.92 -11.36
C ARG A 81 2.72 4.62 -11.69
N ASP A 82 3.50 4.61 -12.78
CA ASP A 82 4.23 3.43 -13.24
C ASP A 82 5.33 3.01 -12.23
N LEU A 83 5.99 3.97 -11.59
CA LEU A 83 6.93 3.70 -10.50
C LEU A 83 6.24 3.07 -9.29
N PHE A 84 5.04 3.54 -8.93
CA PHE A 84 4.26 2.96 -7.85
C PHE A 84 3.78 1.56 -8.20
N GLU A 85 3.24 1.34 -9.40
CA GLU A 85 2.78 0.03 -9.87
C GLU A 85 3.90 -1.02 -9.83
N ALA A 86 5.13 -0.62 -10.17
CA ALA A 86 6.29 -1.53 -10.15
C ALA A 86 6.69 -1.96 -8.73
N ASP A 87 6.54 -1.10 -7.73
CA ASP A 87 6.91 -1.39 -6.32
C ASP A 87 6.07 -0.55 -5.34
N PRO A 88 4.79 -0.90 -5.13
CA PRO A 88 3.90 -0.14 -4.26
C PRO A 88 4.38 -0.07 -2.80
N GLU A 89 4.98 -1.16 -2.29
CA GLU A 89 5.43 -1.23 -0.89
C GLU A 89 6.56 -0.24 -0.59
N ARG A 90 7.39 0.04 -1.57
CA ARG A 90 8.48 1.02 -1.47
C ARG A 90 7.95 2.43 -1.25
N TYR A 91 6.88 2.80 -1.94
CA TYR A 91 6.36 4.16 -1.97
C TYR A 91 5.21 4.39 -0.98
N ALA A 92 4.52 3.34 -0.57
CA ALA A 92 3.42 3.46 0.38
C ALA A 92 3.90 4.01 1.74
N PRO A 93 3.10 4.86 2.40
CA PRO A 93 3.44 5.36 3.71
C PRO A 93 3.40 4.25 4.76
N GLN A 94 4.28 4.32 5.74
CA GLN A 94 4.26 3.41 6.88
C GLN A 94 2.97 3.59 7.70
N PHE A 95 2.56 2.54 8.39
CA PHE A 95 1.38 2.53 9.27
C PHE A 95 0.07 2.92 8.56
N GLY A 96 -0.10 2.52 7.29
CA GLY A 96 -1.29 2.88 6.51
C GLY A 96 -1.49 4.39 6.35
N GLY A 97 -0.44 5.20 6.47
CA GLY A 97 -0.52 6.66 6.37
C GLY A 97 -1.06 7.35 7.64
N ARG A 98 -1.09 6.64 8.78
CA ARG A 98 -1.45 7.21 10.09
C ARG A 98 -0.36 8.13 10.63
N CYS A 99 -0.73 8.94 11.61
CA CYS A 99 0.22 9.78 12.33
C CYS A 99 1.19 8.93 13.16
N THR A 100 2.45 8.86 12.75
CA THR A 100 3.50 8.09 13.43
C THR A 100 3.66 8.50 14.90
N GLY A 101 3.59 9.81 15.19
CA GLY A 101 3.66 10.29 16.57
C GLY A 101 2.46 9.88 17.42
N GLY A 102 1.25 9.89 16.83
CA GLY A 102 0.05 9.41 17.51
C GLY A 102 0.14 7.92 17.83
N LEU A 103 0.58 7.11 16.87
CA LEU A 103 0.79 5.69 17.10
C LEU A 103 1.82 5.40 18.18
N ALA A 104 2.91 6.17 18.24
CA ALA A 104 3.89 6.04 19.33
C ALA A 104 3.30 6.32 20.71
N ASP A 105 2.28 7.15 20.78
CA ASP A 105 1.54 7.46 22.01
C ASP A 105 0.31 6.54 22.21
N GLY A 106 0.18 5.48 21.39
CA GLY A 106 -0.91 4.50 21.44
C GLY A 106 -2.24 5.01 20.87
N GLN A 107 -2.20 6.09 20.09
CA GLN A 107 -3.38 6.71 19.50
C GLN A 107 -3.41 6.55 17.98
N VAL A 108 -4.53 6.11 17.45
CA VAL A 108 -4.75 6.00 16.01
C VAL A 108 -5.32 7.33 15.49
N ILE A 109 -4.44 8.19 14.97
CA ILE A 109 -4.77 9.54 14.52
C ILE A 109 -4.49 9.67 13.02
N ASN A 110 -5.37 10.38 12.30
CA ASN A 110 -5.15 10.70 10.89
C ASN A 110 -3.97 11.66 10.73
N ALA A 111 -3.10 11.35 9.78
CA ALA A 111 -2.00 12.24 9.42
C ALA A 111 -2.46 13.37 8.48
N ASN A 112 -1.68 14.44 8.46
CA ASN A 112 -1.73 15.46 7.43
C ASN A 112 -0.70 15.12 6.33
N PRO A 113 -1.11 14.85 5.09
CA PRO A 113 -0.19 14.48 4.02
C PRO A 113 0.92 15.50 3.74
N LYS A 114 0.73 16.76 4.12
CA LYS A 114 1.74 17.83 3.96
C LYS A 114 2.85 17.77 5.03
N ILE A 115 2.71 16.90 6.02
CA ILE A 115 3.65 16.81 7.15
C ILE A 115 4.24 15.41 7.17
N PHE A 116 5.44 15.28 6.68
CA PHE A 116 6.08 14.00 6.44
C PHE A 116 7.58 14.00 6.73
N LYS A 117 8.16 12.81 6.80
CA LYS A 117 9.59 12.54 6.75
C LYS A 117 9.85 11.30 5.91
N ILE A 118 10.94 11.34 5.14
CA ILE A 118 11.56 10.13 4.57
C ILE A 118 12.74 9.76 5.48
N ILE A 119 12.73 8.51 5.97
CA ILE A 119 13.76 7.98 6.88
C ILE A 119 14.10 6.58 6.39
N ASP A 120 15.34 6.34 6.05
CA ASP A 120 15.82 5.07 5.49
C ASP A 120 14.96 4.58 4.31
N GLY A 121 14.60 5.52 3.42
CA GLY A 121 13.76 5.25 2.25
C GLY A 121 12.28 5.00 2.54
N LYS A 122 11.82 5.14 3.77
CA LYS A 122 10.42 4.92 4.18
C LYS A 122 9.70 6.23 4.44
N LEU A 123 8.45 6.32 3.99
CA LEU A 123 7.60 7.50 4.17
C LEU A 123 6.84 7.42 5.51
N TYR A 124 7.04 8.40 6.35
CA TYR A 124 6.33 8.57 7.61
C TYR A 124 5.51 9.86 7.59
N LEU A 125 4.24 9.78 7.95
CA LEU A 125 3.33 10.92 8.02
C LEU A 125 3.08 11.34 9.46
N ALA A 126 2.79 12.63 9.68
CA ALA A 126 2.43 13.17 10.98
C ALA A 126 1.21 14.11 10.90
N ALA A 127 0.49 14.28 12.01
CA ALA A 127 -0.64 15.20 12.09
C ALA A 127 -0.20 16.67 12.17
N SER A 128 0.95 16.92 12.82
CA SER A 128 1.50 18.27 12.99
C SER A 128 3.03 18.25 13.03
N LYS A 129 3.66 19.40 12.80
CA LYS A 129 5.11 19.60 12.93
C LYS A 129 5.61 19.52 14.39
N SER A 130 4.72 19.64 15.37
CA SER A 130 5.02 19.46 16.80
C SER A 130 5.06 17.97 17.19
N SER A 131 4.73 17.05 16.30
CA SER A 131 4.78 15.61 16.55
C SER A 131 6.14 15.14 17.04
N ASN A 132 6.14 14.16 17.93
CA ASN A 132 7.34 13.50 18.43
C ASN A 132 8.21 12.89 17.32
N LEU A 133 7.64 12.58 16.16
CA LEU A 133 8.38 12.16 14.97
C LEU A 133 9.50 13.12 14.59
N PHE A 134 9.31 14.44 14.79
CA PHE A 134 10.32 15.45 14.45
C PHE A 134 11.34 15.70 15.55
N LYS A 135 10.98 15.41 16.81
CA LYS A 135 11.84 15.66 17.98
C LYS A 135 12.68 14.45 18.38
N HIS A 136 12.10 13.25 18.28
CA HIS A 136 12.67 12.00 18.77
C HIS A 136 12.43 10.87 17.76
N THR A 137 12.93 11.04 16.53
CA THR A 137 12.59 10.24 15.34
C THR A 137 12.68 8.72 15.60
N GLU A 138 13.87 8.20 15.95
CA GLU A 138 14.07 6.74 16.11
C GLU A 138 13.22 6.15 17.24
N LYS A 139 13.18 6.82 18.38
CA LYS A 139 12.38 6.39 19.53
C LYS A 139 10.89 6.36 19.20
N THR A 140 10.43 7.36 18.42
CA THR A 140 9.04 7.48 18.02
C THR A 140 8.66 6.37 17.04
N ILE A 141 9.50 6.10 16.04
CA ILE A 141 9.27 5.02 15.07
C ILE A 141 9.20 3.67 15.79
N LYS A 142 10.18 3.36 16.64
CA LYS A 142 10.20 2.10 17.40
C LYS A 142 8.91 1.88 18.19
N LYS A 143 8.45 2.90 18.92
CA LYS A 143 7.19 2.81 19.66
C LYS A 143 5.96 2.68 18.77
N ALA A 144 5.96 3.37 17.62
CA ALA A 144 4.89 3.25 16.63
C ALA A 144 4.82 1.83 16.06
N ASP A 145 5.96 1.21 15.73
CA ASP A 145 6.04 -0.18 15.28
C ASP A 145 5.46 -1.16 16.30
N GLU A 146 5.88 -1.01 17.58
CA GLU A 146 5.40 -1.86 18.67
C GLU A 146 3.87 -1.76 18.85
N ASN A 147 3.31 -0.56 18.79
CA ASN A 147 1.87 -0.34 18.93
C ASN A 147 1.10 -0.75 17.67
N TRP A 148 1.63 -0.50 16.49
CA TRP A 148 1.04 -0.93 15.21
C TRP A 148 0.90 -2.46 15.13
N ALA A 149 1.94 -3.18 15.58
CA ALA A 149 1.90 -4.64 15.65
C ALA A 149 0.84 -5.19 16.60
N LYS A 150 0.49 -4.46 17.67
CA LYS A 150 -0.61 -4.84 18.59
C LYS A 150 -1.97 -4.60 17.93
N ILE A 151 -2.17 -3.41 17.34
CA ILE A 151 -3.42 -3.03 16.67
C ILE A 151 -3.78 -4.01 15.55
N ASN A 152 -2.79 -4.43 14.75
CA ASN A 152 -3.02 -5.38 13.67
C ASN A 152 -3.25 -6.84 14.11
N LYS A 153 -3.01 -7.17 15.37
CA LYS A 153 -3.34 -8.51 15.91
C LYS A 153 -4.75 -8.58 16.50
N GLU A 154 -5.33 -7.44 16.82
CA GLU A 154 -6.65 -7.35 17.46
C GLU A 154 -7.78 -7.20 16.42
N ASN A 155 -7.45 -6.97 15.15
CA ASN A 155 -8.37 -6.91 14.01
C ASN A 155 -8.26 -8.14 13.12
#